data_2fc64c7157fa9870bdbbd14bda6a91ff
#
_entry.id   2fc64c7157fa9870bdbbd14bda6a91ff
#
_cell.length_a   1.000
_cell.length_b   1.000
_cell.length_c   1.000
_cell.angle_alpha   90.00
_cell.angle_beta   90.00
_cell.angle_gamma   90.00
#
_symmetry.space_group_name_H-M   'P 1'
#
loop_
_entity.id
_entity.type
_entity.pdbx_description
1 polymer ?
#
loop_
_entity_poly.entity_id
_entity_poly.type
_entity_poly.pdbx_seq_one_letter_code
_entity_poly.pdbx_strand_id
1 'polypeptide(L)'
;MNYIETKPNSNRFINLDQINQILLNKDNNRILFNFSNLVEKKNSKSGIFLPSFHYVEFDDQDGALKELTRYIKEATNRNLPIFVFSCEKYIRVINFDNVNSFYIKSENDTYSIFINFNSSISFGDKELVEHSIRIDNIDDDEIDILNEFKEFLKSHNVG
;
A
#
# COMPACT_ATOMS: atom_id res chain seq x y z
N MET A 1 -0.27 14.56 -13.12
CA MET A 1 -1.37 13.74 -12.56
C MET A 1 -1.32 12.35 -13.16
N ASN A 2 -1.42 11.34 -12.31
CA ASN A 2 -1.22 9.95 -12.70
C ASN A 2 -2.50 9.13 -12.54
N TYR A 3 -3.49 9.40 -13.39
CA TYR A 3 -4.75 8.66 -13.34
C TYR A 3 -4.66 7.34 -14.10
N ILE A 4 -5.24 6.30 -13.52
CA ILE A 4 -5.43 5.00 -14.18
C ILE A 4 -6.89 4.58 -14.06
N GLU A 5 -7.37 3.83 -15.05
CA GLU A 5 -8.69 3.23 -15.00
C GLU A 5 -8.66 1.96 -14.15
N THR A 6 -9.63 1.79 -13.25
CA THR A 6 -9.65 0.66 -12.31
C THR A 6 -9.94 -0.67 -12.98
N LYS A 7 -10.83 -0.67 -13.95
CA LYS A 7 -11.08 -1.81 -14.85
C LYS A 7 -11.24 -1.28 -16.27
N PRO A 8 -10.86 -2.05 -17.29
CA PRO A 8 -11.11 -1.63 -18.67
C PRO A 8 -12.59 -1.29 -18.89
N ASN A 9 -12.86 -0.14 -19.47
CA ASN A 9 -14.21 0.35 -19.80
C ASN A 9 -15.11 0.62 -18.58
N SER A 10 -14.58 0.70 -17.38
CA SER A 10 -15.35 1.03 -16.19
C SER A 10 -15.67 2.52 -16.06
N ASN A 11 -14.92 3.37 -16.75
CA ASN A 11 -14.98 4.82 -16.65
C ASN A 11 -14.70 5.34 -15.23
N ARG A 12 -14.08 4.51 -14.40
CA ARG A 12 -13.65 4.91 -13.06
C ARG A 12 -12.14 5.04 -13.03
N PHE A 13 -11.68 6.22 -12.69
CA PHE A 13 -10.26 6.56 -12.66
C PHE A 13 -9.83 6.88 -11.25
N ILE A 14 -8.63 6.47 -10.90
CA ILE A 14 -8.01 6.78 -9.61
C ILE A 14 -6.68 7.49 -9.86
N ASN A 15 -6.33 8.38 -8.94
CA ASN A 15 -5.06 9.11 -9.01
C ASN A 15 -4.01 8.35 -8.22
N LEU A 16 -3.04 7.76 -8.92
CA LEU A 16 -1.96 7.00 -8.30
C LEU A 16 -1.12 7.83 -7.33
N ASP A 17 -1.02 9.14 -7.56
CA ASP A 17 -0.27 10.02 -6.65
C ASP A 17 -0.89 10.10 -5.26
N GLN A 18 -2.19 9.83 -5.16
CA GLN A 18 -2.96 9.89 -3.92
C GLN A 18 -3.14 8.51 -3.27
N ILE A 19 -2.50 7.48 -3.79
CA ILE A 19 -2.60 6.13 -3.25
C ILE A 19 -1.42 5.85 -2.33
N ASN A 20 -1.70 5.36 -1.12
CA ASN A 20 -0.69 4.87 -0.19
C ASN A 20 -0.30 3.44 -0.52
N GLN A 21 -1.29 2.58 -0.71
CA GLN A 21 -1.06 1.19 -1.06
C GLN A 21 -2.18 0.63 -1.94
N ILE A 22 -1.80 -0.38 -2.71
CA ILE A 22 -2.74 -1.26 -3.42
C ILE A 22 -2.57 -2.64 -2.81
N LEU A 23 -3.66 -3.25 -2.37
CA LEU A 23 -3.64 -4.53 -1.66
C LEU A 23 -4.51 -5.55 -2.39
N LEU A 24 -3.90 -6.63 -2.86
CA LEU A 24 -4.64 -7.79 -3.37
C LEU A 24 -4.77 -8.81 -2.25
N ASN A 25 -6.01 -9.14 -1.89
CA ASN A 25 -6.31 -10.27 -1.03
C ASN A 25 -6.57 -11.49 -1.93
N LYS A 26 -5.68 -12.47 -1.86
CA LYS A 26 -5.74 -13.67 -2.70
C LYS A 26 -6.95 -14.56 -2.39
N ASP A 27 -7.48 -14.48 -1.16
CA ASP A 27 -8.58 -15.33 -0.73
C ASP A 27 -9.94 -14.91 -1.33
N ASN A 28 -10.11 -13.63 -1.66
CA ASN A 28 -11.40 -13.11 -2.13
C ASN A 28 -11.32 -12.39 -3.49
N ASN A 29 -10.18 -12.46 -4.18
CA ASN A 29 -9.97 -11.86 -5.50
C ASN A 29 -10.35 -10.37 -5.56
N ARG A 30 -10.04 -9.66 -4.50
CA ARG A 30 -10.39 -8.26 -4.32
C ARG A 30 -9.15 -7.40 -4.26
N ILE A 31 -9.15 -6.30 -5.00
CA ILE A 31 -8.10 -5.30 -4.94
C ILE A 31 -8.63 -4.09 -4.18
N LEU A 32 -7.90 -3.70 -3.14
CA LEU A 32 -8.20 -2.54 -2.32
C LEU A 32 -7.20 -1.43 -2.63
N PHE A 33 -7.71 -0.23 -2.88
CA PHE A 33 -6.90 0.98 -2.98
C PHE A 33 -7.09 1.80 -1.71
N ASN A 34 -6.01 2.02 -0.97
CA ASN A 34 -6.03 2.95 0.17
C ASN A 34 -5.48 4.29 -0.28
N PHE A 35 -6.27 5.34 -0.09
CA PHE A 35 -5.89 6.70 -0.45
C PHE A 35 -5.20 7.42 0.70
N SER A 36 -4.53 8.52 0.37
CA SER A 36 -3.80 9.32 1.36
C SER A 36 -4.70 10.12 2.29
N ASN A 37 -5.95 10.38 1.93
CA ASN A 37 -6.86 11.11 2.79
C ASN A 37 -7.48 10.19 3.86
N LEU A 38 -7.67 10.75 5.05
CA LEU A 38 -8.34 10.06 6.14
C LEU A 38 -9.78 10.54 6.25
N VAL A 39 -10.69 9.63 6.56
CA VAL A 39 -12.10 9.93 6.75
C VAL A 39 -12.55 9.43 8.12
N GLU A 40 -13.47 10.17 8.74
CA GLU A 40 -14.03 9.76 10.03
C GLU A 40 -14.92 8.54 9.85
N LYS A 41 -14.72 7.53 10.70
CA LYS A 41 -15.56 6.34 10.72
C LYS A 41 -16.95 6.71 11.23
N LYS A 42 -17.99 6.43 10.43
CA LYS A 42 -19.38 6.65 10.82
C LYS A 42 -19.74 5.82 12.05
N ASN A 43 -20.53 6.42 12.96
CA ASN A 43 -21.00 5.79 14.20
C ASN A 43 -19.90 5.51 15.22
N SER A 44 -18.75 6.14 15.11
CA SER A 44 -17.71 6.09 16.11
C SER A 44 -17.93 7.19 17.14
N LYS A 45 -17.98 6.83 18.43
CA LYS A 45 -18.08 7.79 19.54
C LYS A 45 -16.77 8.49 19.85
N SER A 46 -15.65 8.01 19.29
CA SER A 46 -14.31 8.43 19.66
C SER A 46 -13.51 9.13 18.55
N GLY A 47 -14.15 9.50 17.44
CA GLY A 47 -13.45 10.18 16.35
C GLY A 47 -12.39 9.31 15.70
N ILE A 48 -12.73 8.07 15.34
CA ILE A 48 -11.81 7.17 14.65
C ILE A 48 -11.73 7.56 13.18
N PHE A 49 -10.49 7.77 12.70
CA PHE A 49 -10.21 8.07 11.31
C PHE A 49 -9.55 6.89 10.62
N LEU A 50 -9.96 6.62 9.39
CA LEU A 50 -9.43 5.55 8.57
C LEU A 50 -9.07 6.12 7.20
N PRO A 51 -8.06 5.53 6.51
CA PRO A 51 -7.79 5.92 5.13
C PRO A 51 -9.02 5.66 4.28
N SER A 52 -9.32 6.57 3.38
CA SER A 52 -10.39 6.33 2.41
C SER A 52 -9.93 5.20 1.47
N PHE A 53 -10.88 4.46 0.94
CA PHE A 53 -10.56 3.29 0.14
C PHE A 53 -11.57 3.07 -0.98
N HIS A 54 -11.16 2.25 -1.94
CA HIS A 54 -11.99 1.78 -3.02
C HIS A 54 -11.67 0.31 -3.30
N TYR A 55 -12.70 -0.51 -3.46
CA TYR A 55 -12.57 -1.92 -3.83
C TYR A 55 -12.88 -2.15 -5.29
N VAL A 56 -12.14 -3.08 -5.88
CA VAL A 56 -12.47 -3.66 -7.17
C VAL A 56 -12.50 -5.18 -7.02
N GLU A 57 -13.60 -5.80 -7.42
CA GLU A 57 -13.77 -7.25 -7.33
C GLU A 57 -13.59 -7.89 -8.70
N PHE A 58 -13.03 -9.10 -8.70
CA PHE A 58 -12.77 -9.89 -9.90
C PHE A 58 -13.38 -11.28 -9.74
N ASP A 59 -13.72 -11.91 -10.87
CA ASP A 59 -14.35 -13.23 -10.87
C ASP A 59 -13.41 -14.34 -10.42
N ASP A 60 -12.11 -14.18 -10.68
CA ASP A 60 -11.09 -15.15 -10.33
C ASP A 60 -9.77 -14.50 -10.00
N GLN A 61 -8.85 -15.31 -9.47
CA GLN A 61 -7.50 -14.85 -9.07
C GLN A 61 -6.69 -14.39 -10.29
N ASP A 62 -6.81 -15.06 -11.43
CA ASP A 62 -6.04 -14.70 -12.62
C ASP A 62 -6.42 -13.30 -13.12
N GLY A 63 -7.70 -12.97 -13.11
CA GLY A 63 -8.19 -11.63 -13.46
C GLY A 63 -7.68 -10.57 -12.53
N ALA A 64 -7.70 -10.84 -11.22
CA ALA A 64 -7.18 -9.91 -10.22
C ALA A 64 -5.66 -9.69 -10.38
N LEU A 65 -4.90 -10.76 -10.56
CA LEU A 65 -3.45 -10.68 -10.77
C LEU A 65 -3.10 -9.93 -12.05
N LYS A 66 -3.85 -10.17 -13.11
CA LYS A 66 -3.64 -9.47 -14.39
C LYS A 66 -3.80 -7.95 -14.22
N GLU A 67 -4.86 -7.53 -13.52
CA GLU A 67 -5.09 -6.11 -13.29
C GLU A 67 -4.08 -5.50 -12.33
N LEU A 68 -3.69 -6.22 -11.28
CA LEU A 68 -2.63 -5.76 -10.37
C LEU A 68 -1.31 -5.55 -11.13
N THR A 69 -0.97 -6.49 -12.00
CA THR A 69 0.23 -6.38 -12.85
C THR A 69 0.15 -5.13 -13.74
N ARG A 70 -1.03 -4.85 -14.28
CA ARG A 70 -1.26 -3.63 -15.08
C ARG A 70 -1.03 -2.36 -14.24
N TYR A 71 -1.56 -2.30 -13.02
CA TYR A 71 -1.36 -1.15 -12.14
C TYR A 71 0.12 -0.94 -11.81
N ILE A 72 0.83 -2.02 -11.51
CA ILE A 72 2.27 -1.96 -11.21
C ILE A 72 3.05 -1.44 -12.42
N LYS A 73 2.74 -1.95 -13.60
CA LYS A 73 3.39 -1.53 -14.84
C LYS A 73 3.14 -0.05 -15.15
N GLU A 74 1.89 0.40 -14.99
CA GLU A 74 1.53 1.79 -15.21
C GLU A 74 2.25 2.71 -14.21
N ALA A 75 2.30 2.33 -12.94
CA ALA A 75 3.00 3.10 -11.93
C ALA A 75 4.51 3.17 -12.21
N THR A 76 5.10 2.04 -12.58
CA THR A 76 6.53 1.97 -12.90
C THR A 76 6.88 2.80 -14.14
N ASN A 77 6.05 2.74 -15.18
CA ASN A 77 6.26 3.52 -16.39
C ASN A 77 6.16 5.03 -16.15
N ARG A 78 5.48 5.43 -15.10
CA ARG A 78 5.34 6.84 -14.69
C ARG A 78 6.36 7.25 -13.62
N ASN A 79 7.36 6.41 -13.38
CA ASN A 79 8.44 6.63 -12.42
C ASN A 79 7.98 6.82 -10.97
N LEU A 80 6.85 6.23 -10.60
CA LEU A 80 6.44 6.22 -9.20
C LEU A 80 7.30 5.23 -8.41
N PRO A 81 7.84 5.63 -7.24
CA PRO A 81 8.68 4.75 -6.43
C PRO A 81 7.81 3.76 -5.67
N ILE A 82 7.44 2.68 -6.32
CA ILE A 82 6.63 1.62 -5.72
C ILE A 82 7.47 0.40 -5.40
N PHE A 83 7.10 -0.30 -4.34
CA PHE A 83 7.68 -1.59 -4.00
C PHE A 83 6.59 -2.60 -3.70
N VAL A 84 6.80 -3.85 -4.16
CA VAL A 84 5.81 -4.92 -4.04
C VAL A 84 6.26 -5.91 -2.99
N PHE A 85 5.43 -6.11 -1.97
CA PHE A 85 5.61 -7.16 -0.97
C PHE A 85 4.58 -8.27 -1.24
N SER A 86 5.07 -9.46 -1.57
CA SER A 86 4.22 -10.62 -1.80
C SER A 86 4.32 -11.59 -0.62
N CYS A 87 3.20 -11.81 0.04
CA CYS A 87 3.07 -12.76 1.13
C CYS A 87 2.05 -13.84 0.75
N GLU A 88 1.87 -14.85 1.60
CA GLU A 88 0.99 -15.97 1.31
C GLU A 88 -0.44 -15.52 0.96
N LYS A 89 -1.01 -14.60 1.74
CA LYS A 89 -2.40 -14.16 1.57
C LYS A 89 -2.56 -12.86 0.80
N TYR A 90 -1.52 -12.03 0.78
CA TYR A 90 -1.63 -10.67 0.28
C TYR A 90 -0.48 -10.32 -0.64
N ILE A 91 -0.78 -9.51 -1.63
CA ILE A 91 0.23 -8.76 -2.38
C ILE A 91 -0.01 -7.28 -2.09
N ARG A 92 1.01 -6.59 -1.58
CA ARG A 92 0.95 -5.17 -1.24
C ARG A 92 1.86 -4.38 -2.16
N VAL A 93 1.33 -3.35 -2.77
CA VAL A 93 2.10 -2.39 -3.56
C VAL A 93 2.12 -1.08 -2.77
N ILE A 94 3.29 -0.68 -2.32
CA ILE A 94 3.47 0.51 -1.49
C ILE A 94 4.01 1.65 -2.35
N ASN A 95 3.36 2.80 -2.28
CA ASN A 95 3.84 4.02 -2.93
C ASN A 95 4.73 4.79 -1.96
N PHE A 96 6.05 4.72 -2.16
CA PHE A 96 7.01 5.36 -1.26
C PHE A 96 7.03 6.87 -1.33
N ASP A 97 6.44 7.50 -2.35
CA ASP A 97 6.25 8.95 -2.34
C ASP A 97 5.35 9.41 -1.20
N ASN A 98 4.46 8.54 -0.73
CA ASN A 98 3.52 8.85 0.34
C ASN A 98 3.94 8.28 1.70
N VAL A 99 5.14 7.73 1.80
CA VAL A 99 5.68 7.21 3.05
C VAL A 99 6.43 8.31 3.79
N ASN A 100 6.07 8.54 5.03
CA ASN A 100 6.74 9.49 5.90
C ASN A 100 7.95 8.86 6.59
N SER A 101 7.77 7.65 7.10
CA SER A 101 8.84 6.92 7.80
C SER A 101 8.56 5.43 7.77
N PHE A 102 9.62 4.64 7.92
CA PHE A 102 9.51 3.20 8.07
C PHE A 102 10.68 2.70 8.91
N TYR A 103 10.49 1.52 9.53
CA TYR A 103 11.59 0.84 10.20
C TYR A 103 11.41 -0.68 10.08
N ILE A 104 12.51 -1.39 10.16
CA ILE A 104 12.57 -2.84 10.08
C ILE A 104 12.93 -3.37 11.47
N LYS A 105 12.10 -4.28 11.98
CA LYS A 105 12.32 -4.93 13.26
C LYS A 105 12.64 -6.41 13.02
N SER A 106 13.74 -6.87 13.60
CA SER A 106 14.13 -8.27 13.57
C SER A 106 13.77 -8.94 14.90
N GLU A 107 13.13 -10.10 14.83
CA GLU A 107 12.70 -10.83 16.01
C GLU A 107 12.59 -12.32 15.71
N ASN A 108 13.37 -13.17 16.41
CA ASN A 108 13.33 -14.63 16.29
C ASN A 108 13.38 -15.16 14.85
N ASP A 109 14.38 -14.71 14.08
CA ASP A 109 14.59 -15.09 12.68
C ASP A 109 13.48 -14.67 11.73
N THR A 110 12.58 -13.80 12.17
CA THR A 110 11.59 -13.15 11.32
C THR A 110 11.78 -11.64 11.33
N TYR A 111 11.23 -11.00 10.31
CA TYR A 111 11.30 -9.56 10.15
C TYR A 111 9.91 -8.98 10.02
N SER A 112 9.74 -7.78 10.53
CA SER A 112 8.52 -6.98 10.33
C SER A 112 8.91 -5.60 9.83
N ILE A 113 8.13 -5.06 8.91
CA ILE A 113 8.31 -3.72 8.40
C ILE A 113 7.13 -2.87 8.84
N PHE A 114 7.42 -1.75 9.49
CA PHE A 114 6.41 -0.79 9.93
C PHE A 114 6.51 0.43 9.04
N ILE A 115 5.40 0.80 8.40
CA ILE A 115 5.36 1.90 7.44
C ILE A 115 4.32 2.92 7.91
N ASN A 116 4.77 4.17 8.05
CA ASN A 116 3.90 5.31 8.36
C ASN A 116 3.77 6.19 7.12
N PHE A 117 2.56 6.43 6.70
CA PHE A 117 2.28 7.26 5.53
C PHE A 117 2.14 8.74 5.94
N ASN A 118 2.28 9.61 4.95
CA ASN A 118 2.10 11.07 5.12
C ASN A 118 0.66 11.47 5.45
N SER A 119 -0.27 10.52 5.41
CA SER A 119 -1.68 10.75 5.75
C SER A 119 -1.83 10.99 7.24
N SER A 120 -2.00 12.24 7.62
CA SER A 120 -2.18 12.60 9.01
C SER A 120 -3.24 13.67 9.15
N ILE A 121 -3.99 13.59 10.26
CA ILE A 121 -4.95 14.61 10.66
C ILE A 121 -4.62 15.00 12.10
N SER A 122 -4.48 16.29 12.31
CA SER A 122 -4.26 16.86 13.64
C SER A 122 -5.59 17.35 14.22
N PHE A 123 -5.90 16.92 15.44
CA PHE A 123 -7.09 17.35 16.18
C PHE A 123 -6.70 18.40 17.21
N GLY A 124 -7.00 19.66 16.94
CA GLY A 124 -6.66 20.73 17.84
C GLY A 124 -5.19 20.62 18.24
N ASP A 125 -4.89 20.72 19.55
CA ASP A 125 -3.52 20.71 20.03
C ASP A 125 -3.02 19.32 20.47
N LYS A 126 -3.76 18.22 20.25
CA LYS A 126 -3.49 17.03 21.05
C LYS A 126 -3.34 15.69 20.35
N GLU A 127 -3.86 15.47 19.16
CA GLU A 127 -3.77 14.15 18.53
C GLU A 127 -3.45 14.21 17.05
N LEU A 128 -2.40 13.48 16.69
CA LEU A 128 -2.05 13.22 15.31
C LEU A 128 -2.50 11.80 14.96
N VAL A 129 -3.42 11.68 14.02
CA VAL A 129 -3.84 10.38 13.48
C VAL A 129 -3.08 10.14 12.20
N GLU A 130 -2.38 9.02 12.12
CA GLU A 130 -1.59 8.63 10.95
C GLU A 130 -2.08 7.31 10.38
N HIS A 131 -1.95 7.15 9.06
CA HIS A 131 -2.13 5.86 8.44
C HIS A 131 -0.83 5.07 8.58
N SER A 132 -0.91 3.92 9.26
CA SER A 132 0.23 3.04 9.48
C SER A 132 -0.13 1.61 9.08
N ILE A 133 0.82 0.90 8.51
CA ILE A 133 0.69 -0.52 8.21
C ILE A 133 1.87 -1.28 8.78
N ARG A 134 1.65 -2.57 9.00
CA ARG A 134 2.67 -3.49 9.46
C ARG A 134 2.71 -4.69 8.52
N ILE A 135 3.88 -5.02 8.03
CA ILE A 135 4.13 -6.21 7.22
C ILE A 135 4.90 -7.20 8.09
N ASP A 136 4.22 -8.26 8.51
CA ASP A 136 4.75 -9.23 9.45
C ASP A 136 5.30 -10.48 8.77
N ASN A 137 6.12 -11.22 9.54
CA ASN A 137 6.53 -12.59 9.24
C ASN A 137 7.23 -12.73 7.88
N ILE A 138 8.16 -11.82 7.63
CA ILE A 138 9.10 -12.01 6.54
C ILE A 138 10.11 -13.02 7.05
N ASP A 139 9.97 -14.28 6.64
CA ASP A 139 10.80 -15.39 7.08
C ASP A 139 12.22 -15.31 6.49
N ASP A 140 13.16 -16.06 7.09
CA ASP A 140 14.52 -16.20 6.56
C ASP A 140 14.54 -16.67 5.11
N ASP A 141 13.57 -17.50 4.70
CA ASP A 141 13.42 -17.96 3.33
C ASP A 141 13.03 -16.79 2.39
N GLU A 142 12.53 -15.70 2.95
CA GLU A 142 12.15 -14.49 2.23
C GLU A 142 13.16 -13.35 2.43
N ILE A 143 14.36 -13.67 2.91
CA ILE A 143 15.42 -12.66 3.14
C ILE A 143 15.77 -11.90 1.85
N ASP A 144 15.55 -12.52 0.69
CA ASP A 144 15.73 -11.87 -0.61
C ASP A 144 14.81 -10.67 -0.79
N ILE A 145 13.62 -10.72 -0.22
CA ILE A 145 12.66 -9.59 -0.26
C ILE A 145 13.25 -8.38 0.49
N LEU A 146 13.87 -8.62 1.64
CA LEU A 146 14.53 -7.54 2.39
C LEU A 146 15.71 -6.96 1.63
N ASN A 147 16.50 -7.80 0.98
CA ASN A 147 17.63 -7.36 0.19
C ASN A 147 17.16 -6.57 -1.04
N GLU A 148 16.12 -7.03 -1.72
CA GLU A 148 15.49 -6.31 -2.83
C GLU A 148 14.95 -4.95 -2.37
N PHE A 149 14.34 -4.92 -1.20
CA PHE A 149 13.83 -3.68 -0.62
C PHE A 149 14.96 -2.69 -0.31
N LYS A 150 16.05 -3.15 0.26
CA LYS A 150 17.23 -2.32 0.53
C LYS A 150 17.84 -1.78 -0.76
N GLU A 151 17.93 -2.59 -1.80
CA GLU A 151 18.41 -2.15 -3.10
C GLU A 151 17.47 -1.13 -3.75
N PHE A 152 16.16 -1.35 -3.62
CA PHE A 152 15.15 -0.38 -4.05
C PHE A 152 15.35 0.98 -3.37
N LEU A 153 15.56 0.99 -2.05
CA LEU A 153 15.79 2.22 -1.31
C LEU A 153 17.04 2.95 -1.80
N LYS A 154 18.11 2.22 -2.05
CA LYS A 154 19.35 2.79 -2.59
C LYS A 154 19.15 3.39 -3.97
N SER A 155 18.43 2.70 -4.84
CA SER A 155 18.20 3.14 -6.23
C SER A 155 17.34 4.41 -6.30
N HIS A 156 16.56 4.69 -5.28
CA HIS A 156 15.71 5.89 -5.19
C HIS A 156 16.31 6.99 -4.30
N ASN A 157 17.61 6.90 -3.98
CA ASN A 157 18.33 7.87 -3.15
C ASN A 157 17.73 8.08 -1.75
N VAL A 158 17.13 7.03 -1.22
CA VAL A 158 16.67 7.00 0.15
C VAL A 158 17.82 6.44 0.97
N GLY A 159 18.72 7.30 1.34
CA GLY A 159 19.90 6.86 2.05
C GLY A 159 20.03 7.47 3.39
#